data_8258d452e02b799982b659041cf8a8bc
#
_entry.id   8258d452e02b799982b659041cf8a8bc
#
_cell.length_a   1.000
_cell.length_b   1.000
_cell.length_c   1.000
_cell.angle_alpha   90.00
_cell.angle_beta   90.00
_cell.angle_gamma   90.00
#
_symmetry.space_group_name_H-M   'P 1'
#
loop_
_entity.id
_entity.type
_entity.pdbx_description
1 polymer ?
#
loop_
_entity_poly.entity_id
_entity_poly.type
_entity_poly.pdbx_seq_one_letter_code
_entity_poly.pdbx_strand_id
1 'polypeptide(L)'
;MTESFCQMFLFLNIYLTLNIQSPYRWLSIKMSNKLKNKILKLKESSTLVINEKSKALINKGKKVYQFGFGQSPFPIPEKIVEALKNHAHRKEYLPIQGLPKLREAISSYLQNKTGNNYPKENILITPGSKEAMLLMHIAFNGEIIIPAPGWVSYEPQAQIGSNKVHWLETSRANNWFPTADELEKKIKKIGKKKNLIFILNSPNNPSGAVCKNLKELAKVARKYKIIVLSDEIYTDLTFENNYNSISKYYPELTFITGGLSKWCGAGGWRLGFLAVPNKLTDFLSCLKSLASESYSTV
;
A
#
# COMPACT_ATOMS: atom_id res chain seq x y z
N MET A 1 -32.19 22.26 -9.64
CA MET A 1 -31.63 20.91 -9.37
C MET A 1 -30.70 20.83 -8.12
N THR A 2 -30.60 21.87 -7.33
CA THR A 2 -29.70 21.99 -6.16
C THR A 2 -30.40 21.75 -4.80
N GLU A 3 -31.71 21.88 -4.71
CA GLU A 3 -32.44 21.67 -3.44
C GLU A 3 -32.75 20.20 -3.11
N SER A 4 -32.88 19.34 -4.11
CA SER A 4 -33.19 17.93 -3.92
C SER A 4 -32.03 17.12 -3.31
N PHE A 5 -30.77 17.48 -3.60
CA PHE A 5 -29.58 16.83 -3.00
C PHE A 5 -29.36 17.25 -1.54
N CYS A 6 -29.63 18.50 -1.19
CA CYS A 6 -29.53 18.97 0.19
C CYS A 6 -30.60 18.33 1.10
N GLN A 7 -31.83 18.13 0.59
CA GLN A 7 -32.87 17.43 1.32
C GLN A 7 -32.56 15.96 1.57
N MET A 8 -31.91 15.26 0.65
CA MET A 8 -31.49 13.87 0.84
C MET A 8 -30.43 13.73 1.94
N PHE A 9 -29.51 14.68 2.07
CA PHE A 9 -28.52 14.71 3.16
C PHE A 9 -29.14 15.08 4.51
N LEU A 10 -30.14 15.95 4.55
CA LEU A 10 -30.89 16.25 5.77
C LEU A 10 -31.75 15.06 6.23
N PHE A 11 -32.37 14.31 5.32
CA PHE A 11 -33.10 13.08 5.66
C PHE A 11 -32.17 11.98 6.24
N LEU A 12 -30.96 11.80 5.70
CA LEU A 12 -30.01 10.84 6.26
C LEU A 12 -29.55 11.23 7.67
N ASN A 13 -29.35 12.53 7.95
CA ASN A 13 -28.97 12.98 9.29
C ASN A 13 -30.11 12.87 10.32
N ILE A 14 -31.36 13.04 9.91
CA ILE A 14 -32.52 12.88 10.80
C ILE A 14 -32.73 11.39 11.15
N TYR A 15 -32.46 10.46 10.23
CA TYR A 15 -32.54 9.02 10.51
C TYR A 15 -31.45 8.51 11.48
N LEU A 16 -30.29 9.20 11.53
CA LEU A 16 -29.20 8.84 12.43
C LEU A 16 -29.34 9.42 13.83
N THR A 17 -30.20 10.44 14.04
CA THR A 17 -30.40 11.09 15.34
C THR A 17 -31.64 10.62 16.10
N LEU A 18 -32.59 10.00 15.43
CA LEU A 18 -33.72 9.38 16.08
C LEU A 18 -33.40 7.92 16.38
N ASN A 19 -33.20 7.61 17.65
CA ASN A 19 -33.02 6.26 18.18
C ASN A 19 -34.36 5.47 18.08
N ILE A 20 -34.90 5.36 16.86
CA ILE A 20 -36.08 4.56 16.56
C ILE A 20 -35.61 3.12 16.52
N GLN A 21 -35.86 2.39 17.60
CA GLN A 21 -35.77 0.94 17.57
C GLN A 21 -36.66 0.46 16.40
N SER A 22 -36.02 0.07 15.32
CA SER A 22 -36.69 -0.51 14.15
C SER A 22 -37.55 -1.68 14.62
N PRO A 23 -38.86 -1.72 14.33
CA PRO A 23 -39.72 -2.85 14.69
C PRO A 23 -39.37 -4.12 13.89
N TYR A 24 -38.45 -4.02 12.92
CA TYR A 24 -37.92 -5.14 12.17
C TYR A 24 -36.70 -5.72 12.87
N ARG A 25 -36.96 -6.53 13.89
CA ARG A 25 -35.99 -7.47 14.42
C ARG A 25 -35.79 -8.56 13.34
N TRP A 26 -35.05 -8.18 12.26
CA TRP A 26 -34.65 -9.16 11.26
C TRP A 26 -33.85 -10.24 12.01
N LEU A 27 -34.38 -11.44 11.99
CA LEU A 27 -33.62 -12.64 12.36
C LEU A 27 -32.23 -12.48 11.71
N SER A 28 -31.19 -12.37 12.52
CA SER A 28 -29.82 -12.35 12.02
C SER A 28 -29.55 -13.73 11.42
N ILE A 29 -29.80 -13.86 10.11
CA ILE A 29 -29.49 -15.07 9.38
C ILE A 29 -27.99 -15.18 9.42
N LYS A 30 -27.47 -16.19 10.15
CA LYS A 30 -26.06 -16.50 10.15
C LYS A 30 -25.64 -16.89 8.74
N MET A 31 -25.11 -15.93 7.96
CA MET A 31 -24.68 -16.14 6.56
C MET A 31 -23.23 -16.61 6.45
N SER A 32 -22.58 -16.96 7.56
CA SER A 32 -21.15 -17.32 7.59
C SER A 32 -20.79 -18.47 6.64
N ASN A 33 -21.69 -19.42 6.43
CA ASN A 33 -21.50 -20.54 5.48
C ASN A 33 -21.54 -20.12 4.00
N LYS A 34 -22.01 -18.91 3.69
CA LYS A 34 -22.04 -18.34 2.33
C LYS A 34 -20.82 -17.44 2.03
N LEU A 35 -20.03 -17.14 3.04
CA LEU A 35 -18.84 -16.31 2.91
C LEU A 35 -17.59 -17.17 2.72
N LYS A 36 -16.62 -16.63 1.97
CA LYS A 36 -15.34 -17.34 1.77
C LYS A 36 -14.59 -17.42 3.11
N ASN A 37 -14.23 -18.63 3.54
CA ASN A 37 -13.55 -18.88 4.82
C ASN A 37 -12.29 -18.04 5.04
N LYS A 38 -11.52 -17.76 3.98
CA LYS A 38 -10.34 -16.90 4.07
C LYS A 38 -10.70 -15.46 4.44
N ILE A 39 -11.88 -14.96 4.03
CA ILE A 39 -12.32 -13.59 4.33
C ILE A 39 -12.88 -13.51 5.75
N LEU A 40 -13.58 -14.54 6.22
CA LEU A 40 -14.07 -14.62 7.61
C LEU A 40 -12.95 -14.58 8.65
N LYS A 41 -11.74 -15.01 8.28
CA LYS A 41 -10.56 -14.99 9.15
C LYS A 41 -9.84 -13.63 9.19
N LEU A 42 -10.16 -12.73 8.26
CA LEU A 42 -9.56 -11.39 8.26
C LEU A 42 -10.07 -10.59 9.45
N LYS A 43 -9.13 -9.96 10.14
CA LYS A 43 -9.43 -8.99 11.21
C LYS A 43 -9.41 -7.58 10.62
N GLU A 44 -10.19 -6.70 11.20
CA GLU A 44 -10.09 -5.27 10.89
C GLU A 44 -8.67 -4.75 11.14
N SER A 45 -8.27 -3.76 10.35
CA SER A 45 -6.94 -3.16 10.51
C SER A 45 -6.80 -2.57 11.92
N SER A 46 -5.84 -3.07 12.69
CA SER A 46 -5.59 -2.61 14.06
C SER A 46 -5.37 -1.10 14.17
N THR A 47 -4.78 -0.48 13.15
CA THR A 47 -4.57 0.97 13.08
C THR A 47 -5.89 1.74 12.95
N LEU A 48 -6.84 1.24 12.16
CA LEU A 48 -8.18 1.84 12.02
C LEU A 48 -8.98 1.69 13.32
N VAL A 49 -9.00 0.50 13.90
CA VAL A 49 -9.68 0.24 15.19
C VAL A 49 -9.13 1.13 16.32
N ILE A 50 -7.81 1.30 16.41
CA ILE A 50 -7.17 2.19 17.39
C ILE A 50 -7.60 3.65 17.13
N ASN A 51 -7.64 4.09 15.89
CA ASN A 51 -8.05 5.45 15.55
C ASN A 51 -9.51 5.73 15.94
N GLU A 52 -10.43 4.80 15.64
CA GLU A 52 -11.83 4.90 16.04
C GLU A 52 -12.02 4.93 17.54
N LYS A 53 -11.33 4.04 18.29
CA LYS A 53 -11.33 4.06 19.75
C LYS A 53 -10.79 5.37 20.31
N SER A 54 -9.72 5.91 19.73
CA SER A 54 -9.15 7.20 20.14
C SER A 54 -10.15 8.33 19.96
N LYS A 55 -10.81 8.41 18.80
CA LYS A 55 -11.88 9.39 18.53
C LYS A 55 -13.05 9.26 19.52
N ALA A 56 -13.49 8.03 19.79
CA ALA A 56 -14.58 7.79 20.74
C ALA A 56 -14.22 8.23 22.16
N LEU A 57 -12.97 8.10 22.60
CA LEU A 57 -12.49 8.57 23.90
C LEU A 57 -12.42 10.11 23.95
N ILE A 58 -11.93 10.75 22.86
CA ILE A 58 -11.89 12.21 22.75
C ILE A 58 -13.29 12.79 22.83
N ASN A 59 -14.25 12.21 22.10
CA ASN A 59 -15.65 12.64 22.13
C ASN A 59 -16.31 12.50 23.52
N LYS A 60 -15.75 11.64 24.38
CA LYS A 60 -16.14 11.51 25.80
C LYS A 60 -15.36 12.47 26.73
N GLY A 61 -14.65 13.46 26.19
CA GLY A 61 -13.87 14.44 26.96
C GLY A 61 -12.55 13.92 27.54
N LYS A 62 -12.10 12.70 27.15
CA LYS A 62 -10.83 12.17 27.63
C LYS A 62 -9.65 12.74 26.85
N LYS A 63 -8.57 13.08 27.55
CA LYS A 63 -7.29 13.44 26.93
C LYS A 63 -6.65 12.19 26.32
N VAL A 64 -6.43 12.19 25.01
CA VAL A 64 -5.82 11.06 24.28
C VAL A 64 -4.64 11.55 23.46
N TYR A 65 -3.49 10.89 23.62
CA TYR A 65 -2.32 11.09 22.78
C TYR A 65 -2.38 10.09 21.61
N GLN A 66 -2.52 10.60 20.38
CA GLN A 66 -2.78 9.78 19.19
C GLN A 66 -1.48 9.36 18.50
N PHE A 67 -0.95 8.18 18.84
CA PHE A 67 0.23 7.59 18.17
C PHE A 67 -0.11 6.35 17.32
N GLY A 68 -1.40 5.98 17.25
CA GLY A 68 -1.83 4.74 16.56
C GLY A 68 -2.02 4.88 15.06
N PHE A 69 -2.12 6.10 14.53
CA PHE A 69 -2.38 6.35 13.12
C PHE A 69 -1.31 7.27 12.54
N GLY A 70 -0.48 6.72 11.63
CA GLY A 70 0.66 7.45 11.04
C GLY A 70 0.22 8.48 10.00
N GLN A 71 -0.42 9.56 10.45
CA GLN A 71 -0.78 10.71 9.62
C GLN A 71 0.15 11.87 9.92
N SER A 72 0.60 12.58 8.87
CA SER A 72 1.41 13.80 9.04
C SER A 72 0.64 14.85 9.84
N PRO A 73 1.25 15.47 10.85
CA PRO A 73 0.65 16.61 11.56
C PRO A 73 0.74 17.91 10.77
N PHE A 74 1.54 17.96 9.71
CA PHE A 74 1.73 19.14 8.87
C PHE A 74 0.65 19.26 7.81
N PRO A 75 0.27 20.48 7.39
CA PRO A 75 -0.65 20.67 6.29
C PRO A 75 -0.06 20.16 4.96
N ILE A 76 -0.94 19.86 4.02
CA ILE A 76 -0.53 19.56 2.64
C ILE A 76 0.08 20.84 2.04
N PRO A 77 1.21 20.78 1.30
CA PRO A 77 1.83 21.95 0.68
C PRO A 77 0.84 22.71 -0.19
N GLU A 78 0.77 24.05 -0.01
CA GLU A 78 -0.24 24.91 -0.64
C GLU A 78 -0.30 24.75 -2.15
N LYS A 79 0.84 24.69 -2.84
CA LYS A 79 0.91 24.46 -4.30
C LYS A 79 0.16 23.20 -4.76
N ILE A 80 0.13 22.14 -3.93
CA ILE A 80 -0.56 20.89 -4.23
C ILE A 80 -2.06 21.06 -4.01
N VAL A 81 -2.44 21.79 -2.95
CA VAL A 81 -3.85 22.14 -2.67
C VAL A 81 -4.42 23.00 -3.80
N GLU A 82 -3.68 24.01 -4.24
CA GLU A 82 -4.08 24.88 -5.36
C GLU A 82 -4.21 24.09 -6.67
N ALA A 83 -3.27 23.19 -6.96
CA ALA A 83 -3.36 22.32 -8.12
C ALA A 83 -4.64 21.47 -8.11
N LEU A 84 -5.04 20.92 -6.96
CA LEU A 84 -6.30 20.20 -6.83
C LEU A 84 -7.49 21.11 -7.08
N LYS A 85 -7.54 22.29 -6.44
CA LYS A 85 -8.64 23.27 -6.63
C LYS A 85 -8.79 23.64 -8.11
N ASN A 86 -7.68 23.94 -8.79
CA ASN A 86 -7.66 24.34 -10.19
C ASN A 86 -8.08 23.23 -11.18
N HIS A 87 -8.06 21.97 -10.75
CA HIS A 87 -8.41 20.83 -11.58
C HIS A 87 -9.66 20.07 -11.08
N ALA A 88 -10.28 20.50 -9.99
CA ALA A 88 -11.45 19.85 -9.42
C ALA A 88 -12.68 19.78 -10.36
N HIS A 89 -12.75 20.65 -11.38
CA HIS A 89 -13.80 20.65 -12.38
C HIS A 89 -13.68 19.52 -13.44
N ARG A 90 -12.52 18.86 -13.51
CA ARG A 90 -12.29 17.75 -14.45
C ARG A 90 -13.10 16.53 -14.01
N LYS A 91 -13.86 15.95 -14.91
CA LYS A 91 -14.80 14.86 -14.65
C LYS A 91 -14.62 13.63 -15.54
N GLU A 92 -13.71 13.72 -16.49
CA GLU A 92 -13.49 12.66 -17.49
C GLU A 92 -12.79 11.44 -16.85
N TYR A 93 -13.20 10.24 -17.26
CA TYR A 93 -12.45 9.04 -16.95
C TYR A 93 -11.07 9.06 -17.59
N LEU A 94 -10.07 8.70 -16.82
CA LEU A 94 -8.69 8.60 -17.29
C LEU A 94 -8.41 7.20 -17.88
N PRO A 95 -7.30 7.01 -18.62
CA PRO A 95 -6.82 5.68 -18.95
C PRO A 95 -6.64 4.82 -17.70
N ILE A 96 -6.81 3.51 -17.80
CA ILE A 96 -6.69 2.55 -16.69
C ILE A 96 -5.40 2.73 -15.88
N GLN A 97 -4.31 3.06 -16.55
CA GLN A 97 -3.02 3.30 -15.87
C GLN A 97 -2.94 4.68 -15.20
N GLY A 98 -3.96 5.53 -15.30
CA GLY A 98 -3.96 6.90 -14.79
C GLY A 98 -3.41 7.93 -15.78
N LEU A 99 -3.37 9.18 -15.35
CA LEU A 99 -3.02 10.35 -16.18
C LEU A 99 -1.60 10.19 -16.79
N PRO A 100 -1.44 10.27 -18.14
CA PRO A 100 -0.14 10.09 -18.79
C PRO A 100 0.95 11.04 -18.29
N LYS A 101 0.62 12.32 -18.05
CA LYS A 101 1.56 13.31 -17.51
C LYS A 101 2.04 12.96 -16.10
N LEU A 102 1.15 12.39 -15.25
CA LEU A 102 1.53 11.96 -13.90
C LEU A 102 2.47 10.76 -13.97
N ARG A 103 2.19 9.79 -14.86
CA ARG A 103 3.06 8.62 -15.05
C ARG A 103 4.44 9.02 -15.56
N GLU A 104 4.52 10.02 -16.45
CA GLU A 104 5.78 10.59 -16.94
C GLU A 104 6.57 11.29 -15.81
N ALA A 105 5.88 12.08 -14.97
CA ALA A 105 6.50 12.71 -13.81
C ALA A 105 7.03 11.67 -12.80
N ILE A 106 6.31 10.59 -12.56
CA ILE A 106 6.75 9.49 -11.69
C ILE A 106 7.94 8.74 -12.33
N SER A 107 7.93 8.51 -13.63
CA SER A 107 9.07 7.91 -14.36
C SER A 107 10.34 8.75 -14.16
N SER A 108 10.25 10.07 -14.37
CA SER A 108 11.37 10.99 -14.17
C SER A 108 11.82 11.03 -12.70
N TYR A 109 10.88 11.05 -11.75
CA TYR A 109 11.17 10.99 -10.32
C TYR A 109 11.96 9.71 -9.96
N LEU A 110 11.52 8.54 -10.42
CA LEU A 110 12.19 7.27 -10.16
C LEU A 110 13.58 7.20 -10.81
N GLN A 111 13.72 7.71 -12.05
CA GLN A 111 15.01 7.81 -12.72
C GLN A 111 16.00 8.65 -11.90
N ASN A 112 15.57 9.80 -11.40
CA ASN A 112 16.42 10.69 -10.58
C ASN A 112 16.79 10.05 -9.23
N LYS A 113 15.85 9.32 -8.61
CA LYS A 113 16.05 8.69 -7.29
C LYS A 113 16.86 7.41 -7.33
N THR A 114 16.67 6.59 -8.36
CA THR A 114 17.22 5.22 -8.40
C THR A 114 18.31 5.03 -9.46
N GLY A 115 18.38 5.93 -10.43
CA GLY A 115 19.22 5.78 -11.62
C GLY A 115 18.66 4.79 -12.64
N ASN A 116 17.49 4.19 -12.40
CA ASN A 116 16.88 3.18 -13.25
C ASN A 116 15.66 3.72 -13.99
N ASN A 117 15.52 3.32 -15.25
CA ASN A 117 14.38 3.69 -16.06
C ASN A 117 13.19 2.75 -15.82
N TYR A 118 12.12 3.30 -15.26
CA TYR A 118 10.77 2.72 -15.26
C TYR A 118 9.93 3.58 -16.21
N PRO A 119 9.76 3.18 -17.49
CA PRO A 119 9.05 4.01 -18.48
C PRO A 119 7.60 4.24 -18.03
N LYS A 120 7.02 5.35 -18.45
CA LYS A 120 5.65 5.74 -18.08
C LYS A 120 4.60 4.68 -18.44
N GLU A 121 4.89 3.86 -19.46
CA GLU A 121 4.06 2.73 -19.89
C GLU A 121 4.00 1.61 -18.82
N ASN A 122 5.00 1.55 -17.96
CA ASN A 122 5.13 0.56 -16.89
C ASN A 122 4.69 1.10 -15.52
N ILE A 123 4.08 2.27 -15.48
CA ILE A 123 3.57 2.87 -14.24
C ILE A 123 2.06 2.77 -14.21
N LEU A 124 1.54 2.22 -13.10
CA LEU A 124 0.12 2.14 -12.80
C LEU A 124 -0.18 3.06 -11.61
N ILE A 125 -1.09 4.01 -11.81
CA ILE A 125 -1.62 4.85 -10.73
C ILE A 125 -2.71 4.09 -10.00
N THR A 126 -2.73 4.20 -8.67
CA THR A 126 -3.62 3.40 -7.81
C THR A 126 -4.20 4.26 -6.69
N PRO A 127 -5.35 3.87 -6.10
CA PRO A 127 -5.92 4.52 -4.90
C PRO A 127 -5.03 4.35 -3.65
N GLY A 128 -3.82 4.92 -3.71
CA GLY A 128 -2.75 4.74 -2.74
C GLY A 128 -1.93 3.46 -2.99
N SER A 129 -0.71 3.42 -2.44
CA SER A 129 0.20 2.25 -2.52
C SER A 129 -0.42 0.96 -1.96
N LYS A 130 -1.38 1.10 -1.04
CA LYS A 130 -2.09 -0.04 -0.44
C LYS A 130 -2.83 -0.87 -1.49
N GLU A 131 -3.50 -0.23 -2.44
CA GLU A 131 -4.20 -0.90 -3.54
C GLU A 131 -3.20 -1.55 -4.50
N ALA A 132 -2.12 -0.84 -4.85
CA ALA A 132 -1.06 -1.38 -5.69
C ALA A 132 -0.54 -2.74 -5.20
N MET A 133 -0.29 -2.84 -3.89
CA MET A 133 0.17 -4.07 -3.26
C MET A 133 -0.89 -5.16 -3.25
N LEU A 134 -2.16 -4.80 -3.01
CA LEU A 134 -3.27 -5.77 -3.07
C LEU A 134 -3.40 -6.39 -4.46
N LEU A 135 -3.36 -5.57 -5.52
CA LEU A 135 -3.40 -6.08 -6.89
C LEU A 135 -2.22 -7.01 -7.19
N MET A 136 -1.02 -6.69 -6.69
CA MET A 136 0.13 -7.58 -6.82
C MET A 136 -0.10 -8.94 -6.14
N HIS A 137 -0.64 -8.94 -4.91
CA HIS A 137 -0.94 -10.19 -4.20
C HIS A 137 -2.00 -11.03 -4.93
N ILE A 138 -3.01 -10.40 -5.51
CA ILE A 138 -4.05 -11.09 -6.28
C ILE A 138 -3.49 -11.67 -7.59
N ALA A 139 -2.63 -10.92 -8.28
CA ALA A 139 -2.02 -11.34 -9.54
C ALA A 139 -0.97 -12.44 -9.37
N PHE A 140 -0.33 -12.51 -8.21
CA PHE A 140 0.85 -13.35 -8.01
C PHE A 140 0.51 -14.78 -7.59
N ASN A 141 0.97 -15.75 -8.37
CA ASN A 141 0.87 -17.17 -8.02
C ASN A 141 2.17 -17.63 -7.34
N GLY A 142 2.23 -17.47 -6.00
CA GLY A 142 3.42 -17.82 -5.22
C GLY A 142 3.29 -17.52 -3.74
N GLU A 143 4.44 -17.48 -3.06
CA GLU A 143 4.51 -17.30 -1.61
C GLU A 143 5.25 -15.99 -1.27
N ILE A 144 4.98 -15.41 -0.11
CA ILE A 144 5.45 -14.07 0.26
C ILE A 144 6.39 -14.16 1.46
N ILE A 145 7.56 -13.53 1.37
CA ILE A 145 8.50 -13.36 2.49
C ILE A 145 8.32 -11.93 3.03
N ILE A 146 8.03 -11.81 4.32
CA ILE A 146 7.84 -10.54 5.01
C ILE A 146 8.81 -10.45 6.18
N PRO A 147 9.74 -9.47 6.22
CA PRO A 147 10.55 -9.19 7.41
C PRO A 147 9.69 -8.77 8.61
N ALA A 148 10.01 -9.26 9.80
CA ALA A 148 9.38 -8.88 11.04
C ALA A 148 10.32 -7.97 11.88
N PRO A 149 9.84 -6.78 12.34
CA PRO A 149 8.47 -6.26 12.22
C PRO A 149 8.17 -5.70 10.83
N GLY A 150 6.93 -5.87 10.39
CA GLY A 150 6.42 -5.36 9.12
C GLY A 150 5.07 -4.66 9.27
N TRP A 151 4.68 -3.89 8.25
CA TRP A 151 3.40 -3.22 8.26
C TRP A 151 2.23 -4.22 8.33
N VAL A 152 1.27 -3.92 9.19
CA VAL A 152 0.16 -4.81 9.57
C VAL A 152 -0.74 -5.25 8.41
N SER A 153 -0.69 -4.58 7.25
CA SER A 153 -1.53 -4.93 6.10
C SER A 153 -0.89 -5.91 5.11
N TYR A 154 0.41 -6.19 5.18
CA TYR A 154 1.05 -7.10 4.22
C TYR A 154 0.48 -8.51 4.29
N GLU A 155 0.40 -9.11 5.48
CA GLU A 155 -0.14 -10.46 5.65
C GLU A 155 -1.61 -10.57 5.29
N PRO A 156 -2.53 -9.69 5.76
CA PRO A 156 -3.93 -9.73 5.33
C PRO A 156 -4.11 -9.62 3.81
N GLN A 157 -3.33 -8.78 3.12
CA GLN A 157 -3.38 -8.68 1.67
C GLN A 157 -2.91 -9.97 0.98
N ALA A 158 -1.82 -10.57 1.47
CA ALA A 158 -1.35 -11.86 0.97
C ALA A 158 -2.42 -12.95 1.17
N GLN A 159 -3.12 -12.97 2.30
CA GLN A 159 -4.24 -13.90 2.55
C GLN A 159 -5.40 -13.68 1.57
N ILE A 160 -5.75 -12.43 1.24
CA ILE A 160 -6.76 -12.12 0.21
C ILE A 160 -6.32 -12.69 -1.14
N GLY A 161 -5.06 -12.50 -1.52
CA GLY A 161 -4.45 -13.08 -2.73
C GLY A 161 -4.28 -14.60 -2.69
N SER A 162 -4.56 -15.26 -1.56
CA SER A 162 -4.31 -16.69 -1.33
C SER A 162 -2.82 -17.06 -1.35
N ASN A 163 -1.95 -16.11 -1.09
CA ASN A 163 -0.52 -16.34 -0.98
C ASN A 163 -0.16 -16.81 0.42
N LYS A 164 0.70 -17.82 0.52
CA LYS A 164 1.26 -18.26 1.80
C LYS A 164 2.34 -17.26 2.26
N VAL A 165 2.26 -16.87 3.54
CA VAL A 165 3.21 -15.93 4.15
C VAL A 165 4.28 -16.67 4.93
N HIS A 166 5.52 -16.20 4.78
CA HIS A 166 6.69 -16.63 5.54
C HIS A 166 7.31 -15.42 6.23
N TRP A 167 7.09 -15.31 7.51
CA TRP A 167 7.75 -14.29 8.32
C TRP A 167 9.26 -14.57 8.42
N LEU A 168 10.06 -13.54 8.18
CA LEU A 168 11.51 -13.56 8.33
C LEU A 168 11.88 -12.74 9.56
N GLU A 169 12.22 -13.43 10.62
CA GLU A 169 12.68 -12.82 11.88
C GLU A 169 13.87 -11.89 11.62
N THR A 170 13.83 -10.70 12.22
CA THR A 170 14.95 -9.75 12.21
C THR A 170 15.24 -9.25 13.61
N SER A 171 16.34 -8.52 13.80
CA SER A 171 16.74 -8.05 15.10
C SER A 171 17.18 -6.58 15.08
N ARG A 172 17.23 -5.96 16.25
CA ARG A 172 17.76 -4.62 16.43
C ARG A 172 19.23 -4.53 16.01
N ALA A 173 20.00 -5.59 16.21
CA ALA A 173 21.41 -5.65 15.83
C ALA A 173 21.61 -5.46 14.33
N ASN A 174 20.66 -5.93 13.52
CA ASN A 174 20.63 -5.80 12.06
C ASN A 174 19.72 -4.65 11.60
N ASN A 175 19.46 -3.66 12.47
CA ASN A 175 18.63 -2.51 12.16
C ASN A 175 17.22 -2.89 11.67
N TRP A 176 16.65 -4.00 12.17
CA TRP A 176 15.33 -4.52 11.81
C TRP A 176 15.19 -4.91 10.32
N PHE A 177 16.31 -5.26 9.68
CA PHE A 177 16.32 -5.85 8.35
C PHE A 177 17.04 -7.20 8.37
N PRO A 178 16.69 -8.14 7.48
CA PRO A 178 17.39 -9.40 7.39
C PRO A 178 18.81 -9.19 6.82
N THR A 179 19.73 -10.01 7.24
CA THR A 179 20.98 -10.20 6.53
C THR A 179 20.76 -10.99 5.23
N ALA A 180 21.72 -10.94 4.31
CA ALA A 180 21.68 -11.74 3.10
C ALA A 180 21.62 -13.26 3.40
N ASP A 181 22.37 -13.71 4.40
CA ASP A 181 22.38 -15.11 4.82
C ASP A 181 21.03 -15.56 5.42
N GLU A 182 20.39 -14.72 6.22
CA GLU A 182 19.07 -15.00 6.77
C GLU A 182 18.02 -15.12 5.66
N LEU A 183 18.04 -14.20 4.68
CA LEU A 183 17.16 -14.26 3.52
C LEU A 183 17.43 -15.53 2.72
N GLU A 184 18.69 -15.84 2.44
CA GLU A 184 19.04 -17.04 1.69
C GLU A 184 18.63 -18.33 2.40
N LYS A 185 18.88 -18.43 3.71
CA LYS A 185 18.42 -19.56 4.54
C LYS A 185 16.90 -19.71 4.49
N LYS A 186 16.15 -18.60 4.58
CA LYS A 186 14.69 -18.61 4.48
C LYS A 186 14.23 -19.15 3.12
N ILE A 187 14.80 -18.67 2.02
CA ILE A 187 14.47 -19.13 0.66
C ILE A 187 14.76 -20.63 0.51
N LYS A 188 15.91 -21.11 1.00
CA LYS A 188 16.27 -22.54 0.96
C LYS A 188 15.27 -23.39 1.75
N LYS A 189 14.80 -22.91 2.93
CA LYS A 189 13.83 -23.58 3.76
C LYS A 189 12.45 -23.66 3.11
N ILE A 190 12.01 -22.62 2.39
CA ILE A 190 10.74 -22.59 1.66
C ILE A 190 10.80 -23.52 0.45
N GLY A 191 11.91 -23.51 -0.27
CA GLY A 191 12.15 -24.29 -1.49
C GLY A 191 12.58 -23.43 -2.65
N LYS A 192 13.76 -23.72 -3.21
CA LYS A 192 14.41 -22.91 -4.26
C LYS A 192 13.63 -22.76 -5.56
N LYS A 193 12.68 -23.66 -5.85
CA LYS A 193 11.85 -23.68 -7.08
C LYS A 193 10.51 -22.95 -6.91
N LYS A 194 10.24 -22.38 -5.73
CA LYS A 194 8.99 -21.65 -5.46
C LYS A 194 9.05 -20.25 -6.06
N ASN A 195 7.92 -19.79 -6.57
CA ASN A 195 7.75 -18.38 -6.91
C ASN A 195 7.64 -17.58 -5.61
N LEU A 196 8.49 -16.59 -5.43
CA LEU A 196 8.56 -15.80 -4.20
C LEU A 196 8.53 -14.30 -4.49
N ILE A 197 7.77 -13.57 -3.66
CA ILE A 197 7.94 -12.13 -3.48
C ILE A 197 8.59 -11.89 -2.13
N PHE A 198 9.65 -11.08 -2.10
CA PHE A 198 10.22 -10.51 -0.90
C PHE A 198 9.75 -9.07 -0.75
N ILE A 199 9.01 -8.76 0.31
CA ILE A 199 8.57 -7.39 0.60
C ILE A 199 9.66 -6.69 1.37
N LEU A 200 10.15 -5.57 0.83
CA LEU A 200 11.13 -4.71 1.46
C LEU A 200 10.56 -3.30 1.63
N ASN A 201 10.26 -2.92 2.88
CA ASN A 201 9.82 -1.57 3.21
C ASN A 201 10.98 -0.80 3.86
N SER A 202 11.53 0.16 3.15
CA SER A 202 12.64 0.98 3.64
C SER A 202 12.48 2.43 3.14
N PRO A 203 12.38 3.40 4.04
CA PRO A 203 12.32 3.29 5.51
C PRO A 203 11.15 2.43 5.99
N ASN A 204 11.35 1.72 7.10
CA ASN A 204 10.43 0.68 7.57
C ASN A 204 9.33 1.22 8.48
N ASN A 205 8.13 0.71 8.32
CA ASN A 205 7.06 0.79 9.30
C ASN A 205 6.90 -0.60 9.98
N PRO A 206 7.11 -0.75 11.32
CA PRO A 206 7.05 0.34 12.33
C PRO A 206 8.40 0.84 12.85
N SER A 207 9.55 0.28 12.47
CA SER A 207 10.83 0.55 13.15
C SER A 207 11.43 1.93 12.83
N GLY A 208 11.04 2.58 11.73
CA GLY A 208 11.66 3.82 11.24
C GLY A 208 13.06 3.61 10.65
N ALA A 209 13.56 2.40 10.63
CA ALA A 209 14.91 2.08 10.20
C ALA A 209 15.06 2.12 8.68
N VAL A 210 16.27 2.43 8.20
CA VAL A 210 16.66 2.39 6.79
C VAL A 210 17.55 1.19 6.54
N CYS A 211 17.27 0.44 5.48
CA CYS A 211 18.06 -0.74 5.09
C CYS A 211 19.44 -0.34 4.57
N LYS A 212 20.49 -0.86 5.18
CA LYS A 212 21.91 -0.55 4.83
C LYS A 212 22.55 -1.60 3.92
N ASN A 213 22.00 -2.82 3.86
CA ASN A 213 22.58 -3.97 3.14
C ASN A 213 21.80 -4.32 1.85
N LEU A 214 21.27 -3.31 1.17
CA LEU A 214 20.47 -3.47 -0.05
C LEU A 214 21.19 -4.24 -1.16
N LYS A 215 22.50 -4.00 -1.32
CA LYS A 215 23.32 -4.65 -2.36
C LYS A 215 23.45 -6.16 -2.12
N GLU A 216 23.63 -6.56 -0.87
CA GLU A 216 23.73 -7.94 -0.45
C GLU A 216 22.39 -8.67 -0.61
N LEU A 217 21.29 -8.04 -0.18
CA LEU A 217 19.94 -8.57 -0.39
C LEU A 217 19.60 -8.71 -1.87
N ALA A 218 19.97 -7.73 -2.69
CA ALA A 218 19.80 -7.76 -4.14
C ALA A 218 20.55 -8.92 -4.80
N LYS A 219 21.78 -9.23 -4.34
CA LYS A 219 22.53 -10.40 -4.82
C LYS A 219 21.78 -11.70 -4.55
N VAL A 220 21.22 -11.86 -3.35
CA VAL A 220 20.42 -13.04 -3.00
C VAL A 220 19.16 -13.10 -3.84
N ALA A 221 18.42 -12.00 -3.95
CA ALA A 221 17.21 -11.92 -4.77
C ALA A 221 17.47 -12.31 -6.23
N ARG A 222 18.56 -11.82 -6.81
CA ARG A 222 18.98 -12.15 -8.18
C ARG A 222 19.37 -13.63 -8.31
N LYS A 223 20.13 -14.17 -7.36
CA LYS A 223 20.57 -15.58 -7.36
C LYS A 223 19.38 -16.54 -7.42
N TYR A 224 18.31 -16.22 -6.72
CA TYR A 224 17.09 -17.04 -6.65
C TYR A 224 15.97 -16.57 -7.57
N LYS A 225 16.19 -15.51 -8.35
CA LYS A 225 15.22 -14.90 -9.27
C LYS A 225 13.89 -14.57 -8.59
N ILE A 226 13.92 -14.13 -7.33
CA ILE A 226 12.72 -13.74 -6.58
C ILE A 226 12.34 -12.31 -6.92
N ILE A 227 11.05 -12.05 -6.95
CA ILE A 227 10.51 -10.70 -7.10
C ILE A 227 10.74 -9.93 -5.80
N VAL A 228 11.15 -8.67 -5.91
CA VAL A 228 11.17 -7.73 -4.79
C VAL A 228 10.04 -6.73 -4.96
N LEU A 229 9.18 -6.61 -3.94
CA LEU A 229 8.24 -5.51 -3.80
C LEU A 229 8.86 -4.48 -2.85
N SER A 230 9.44 -3.42 -3.42
CA SER A 230 10.03 -2.33 -2.67
C SER A 230 8.95 -1.30 -2.31
N ASP A 231 8.47 -1.33 -1.07
CA ASP A 231 7.55 -0.32 -0.55
C ASP A 231 8.32 0.91 -0.09
N GLU A 232 8.34 1.92 -0.94
CA GLU A 232 9.14 3.13 -0.81
C GLU A 232 8.31 4.35 -0.39
N ILE A 233 7.16 4.12 0.26
CA ILE A 233 6.22 5.18 0.65
C ILE A 233 6.82 6.23 1.62
N TYR A 234 7.93 5.91 2.30
CA TYR A 234 8.59 6.79 3.27
C TYR A 234 9.90 7.40 2.78
N THR A 235 10.29 7.20 1.53
CA THR A 235 11.61 7.57 1.01
C THR A 235 11.95 9.05 1.09
N ASP A 236 10.95 9.91 0.96
CA ASP A 236 11.13 11.36 1.02
C ASP A 236 11.06 11.92 2.46
N LEU A 237 11.01 11.04 3.47
CA LEU A 237 11.00 11.39 4.90
C LEU A 237 12.32 11.03 5.61
N THR A 238 13.39 10.78 4.87
CA THR A 238 14.72 10.51 5.46
C THR A 238 15.40 11.79 5.91
N PHE A 239 15.93 11.79 7.13
CA PHE A 239 16.55 13.00 7.72
C PHE A 239 17.89 13.39 7.08
N GLU A 240 18.62 12.45 6.50
CA GLU A 240 19.99 12.64 6.01
C GLU A 240 20.11 12.47 4.48
N ASN A 241 19.01 12.48 3.75
CA ASN A 241 18.97 12.15 2.31
C ASN A 241 19.65 10.81 1.95
N ASN A 242 19.74 9.87 2.91
CA ASN A 242 20.48 8.59 2.82
C ASN A 242 19.67 7.50 2.12
N TYR A 243 18.60 7.87 1.45
CA TYR A 243 17.76 6.87 0.81
C TYR A 243 18.45 6.25 -0.41
N ASN A 244 18.43 4.91 -0.43
CA ASN A 244 18.77 4.12 -1.60
C ASN A 244 17.68 3.09 -1.86
N SER A 245 17.31 2.91 -3.13
CA SER A 245 16.40 1.86 -3.55
C SER A 245 17.16 0.56 -3.82
N ILE A 246 16.56 -0.58 -3.47
CA ILE A 246 17.10 -1.90 -3.86
C ILE A 246 17.07 -2.07 -5.38
N SER A 247 16.18 -1.37 -6.09
CA SER A 247 16.12 -1.37 -7.55
C SER A 247 17.42 -0.89 -8.20
N LYS A 248 18.20 -0.06 -7.50
CA LYS A 248 19.55 0.35 -7.95
C LYS A 248 20.49 -0.84 -8.19
N TYR A 249 20.28 -1.91 -7.44
CA TYR A 249 21.11 -3.12 -7.50
C TYR A 249 20.39 -4.30 -8.17
N TYR A 250 19.05 -4.27 -8.27
CA TYR A 250 18.24 -5.36 -8.82
C TYR A 250 16.99 -4.82 -9.54
N PRO A 251 17.15 -4.02 -10.62
CA PRO A 251 16.00 -3.41 -11.31
C PRO A 251 15.12 -4.42 -12.06
N GLU A 252 15.69 -5.54 -12.51
CA GLU A 252 15.04 -6.46 -13.43
C GLU A 252 13.80 -7.16 -12.86
N LEU A 253 13.69 -7.36 -11.54
CA LEU A 253 12.54 -7.97 -10.86
C LEU A 253 12.12 -7.18 -9.60
N THR A 254 12.42 -5.89 -9.53
CA THR A 254 11.99 -5.02 -8.43
C THR A 254 10.83 -4.14 -8.85
N PHE A 255 9.67 -4.36 -8.24
CA PHE A 255 8.54 -3.43 -8.26
C PHE A 255 8.77 -2.33 -7.23
N ILE A 256 8.41 -1.10 -7.57
CA ILE A 256 8.46 0.03 -6.61
C ILE A 256 7.04 0.54 -6.40
N THR A 257 6.65 0.74 -5.16
CA THR A 257 5.40 1.42 -4.82
C THR A 257 5.65 2.63 -3.94
N GLY A 258 4.87 3.68 -4.17
CA GLY A 258 4.95 4.95 -3.46
C GLY A 258 3.65 5.75 -3.57
N GLY A 259 3.68 7.02 -3.19
CA GLY A 259 2.51 7.89 -3.30
C GLY A 259 2.56 9.11 -2.40
N LEU A 260 1.50 9.89 -2.39
CA LEU A 260 1.41 11.17 -1.68
C LEU A 260 1.07 11.04 -0.19
N SER A 261 0.75 9.84 0.30
CA SER A 261 0.16 9.65 1.63
C SER A 261 1.06 10.11 2.78
N LYS A 262 2.39 10.04 2.64
CA LYS A 262 3.33 10.27 3.74
C LYS A 262 4.08 11.57 3.59
N TRP A 263 4.95 11.71 2.60
CA TRP A 263 5.75 12.91 2.43
C TRP A 263 4.93 14.19 2.19
N CYS A 264 3.80 14.06 1.51
CA CYS A 264 2.89 15.15 1.19
C CYS A 264 1.79 15.34 2.25
N GLY A 265 1.61 14.39 3.18
CA GLY A 265 0.50 14.44 4.15
C GLY A 265 -0.89 14.17 3.57
N ALA A 266 -0.99 13.87 2.26
CA ALA A 266 -2.25 13.72 1.53
C ALA A 266 -2.80 12.29 1.54
N GLY A 267 -2.70 11.59 2.66
CA GLY A 267 -3.15 10.19 2.79
C GLY A 267 -4.62 9.97 2.46
N GLY A 268 -5.47 10.97 2.75
CA GLY A 268 -6.90 10.94 2.44
C GLY A 268 -7.23 11.07 0.96
N TRP A 269 -6.35 11.60 0.15
CA TRP A 269 -6.56 11.79 -1.31
C TRP A 269 -6.40 10.51 -2.11
N ARG A 270 -5.84 9.47 -1.49
CA ARG A 270 -5.74 8.13 -2.08
C ARG A 270 -4.98 8.10 -3.41
N LEU A 271 -3.85 8.79 -3.54
CA LEU A 271 -2.98 8.72 -4.70
C LEU A 271 -1.69 7.96 -4.41
N GLY A 272 -1.48 6.88 -5.16
CA GLY A 272 -0.27 6.07 -5.14
C GLY A 272 0.07 5.55 -6.53
N PHE A 273 1.17 4.81 -6.62
CA PHE A 273 1.60 4.19 -7.86
C PHE A 273 2.30 2.86 -7.63
N LEU A 274 2.36 2.07 -8.70
CA LEU A 274 3.21 0.90 -8.85
C LEU A 274 4.03 1.04 -10.12
N ALA A 275 5.35 0.99 -9.98
CA ALA A 275 6.27 0.90 -11.11
C ALA A 275 6.67 -0.56 -11.33
N VAL A 276 6.43 -1.05 -12.54
CA VAL A 276 6.64 -2.45 -12.94
C VAL A 276 7.98 -2.57 -13.70
N PRO A 277 8.81 -3.56 -13.39
CA PRO A 277 10.06 -3.82 -14.11
C PRO A 277 9.84 -4.03 -15.63
N ASN A 278 10.75 -3.54 -16.46
CA ASN A 278 10.63 -3.59 -17.93
C ASN A 278 10.43 -5.00 -18.49
N LYS A 279 10.93 -6.03 -17.81
CA LYS A 279 10.84 -7.42 -18.27
C LYS A 279 9.53 -8.13 -17.89
N LEU A 280 8.64 -7.47 -17.15
CA LEU A 280 7.41 -8.07 -16.61
C LEU A 280 6.14 -7.49 -17.24
N THR A 281 6.11 -7.40 -18.57
CA THR A 281 4.98 -6.84 -19.33
C THR A 281 3.69 -7.64 -19.13
N ASP A 282 3.78 -8.97 -19.03
CA ASP A 282 2.62 -9.83 -18.77
C ASP A 282 2.02 -9.56 -17.39
N PHE A 283 2.88 -9.32 -16.39
CA PHE A 283 2.43 -8.96 -15.06
C PHE A 283 1.69 -7.61 -15.08
N LEU A 284 2.25 -6.62 -15.80
CA LEU A 284 1.59 -5.32 -15.97
C LEU A 284 0.23 -5.46 -16.66
N SER A 285 0.13 -6.30 -17.69
CA SER A 285 -1.14 -6.56 -18.37
C SER A 285 -2.19 -7.12 -17.42
N CYS A 286 -1.82 -8.10 -16.59
CA CYS A 286 -2.68 -8.67 -15.55
C CYS A 286 -3.11 -7.61 -14.52
N LEU A 287 -2.19 -6.78 -14.05
CA LEU A 287 -2.51 -5.69 -13.11
C LEU A 287 -3.49 -4.67 -13.70
N LYS A 288 -3.35 -4.33 -14.99
CA LYS A 288 -4.30 -3.45 -15.70
C LYS A 288 -5.69 -4.06 -15.78
N SER A 289 -5.79 -5.36 -16.06
CA SER A 289 -7.07 -6.07 -16.08
C SER A 289 -7.72 -6.06 -14.69
N LEU A 290 -6.96 -6.32 -13.62
CA LEU A 290 -7.47 -6.23 -12.24
C LEU A 290 -7.91 -4.81 -11.88
N ALA A 291 -7.15 -3.78 -12.27
CA ALA A 291 -7.49 -2.39 -12.02
C ALA A 291 -8.79 -1.99 -12.72
N SER A 292 -9.03 -2.47 -13.96
CA SER A 292 -10.26 -2.19 -14.71
C SER A 292 -11.50 -2.72 -14.02
N GLU A 293 -11.40 -3.88 -13.37
CA GLU A 293 -12.51 -4.52 -12.65
C GLU A 293 -12.61 -4.09 -11.17
N SER A 294 -11.65 -3.29 -10.67
CA SER A 294 -11.62 -2.82 -9.28
C SER A 294 -12.06 -1.36 -9.18
N TYR A 295 -11.19 -0.42 -9.53
CA TYR A 295 -11.42 1.02 -9.36
C TYR A 295 -11.48 1.79 -10.69
N SER A 296 -11.26 1.14 -11.79
CA SER A 296 -11.24 1.64 -13.18
C SER A 296 -10.15 2.69 -13.44
N THR A 297 -10.18 3.82 -12.75
CA THR A 297 -9.25 4.95 -12.98
C THR A 297 -9.09 5.78 -11.71
N VAL A 298 -7.95 6.46 -11.56
CA VAL A 298 -7.60 7.34 -10.43
C VAL A 298 -7.09 8.68 -10.94
#